data_4c85bf4164d007a879ae71813a3b00ca
#
_entry.id   4c85bf4164d007a879ae71813a3b00ca
#
_cell.length_a   1.000
_cell.length_b   1.000
_cell.length_c   1.000
_cell.angle_alpha   90.00
_cell.angle_beta   90.00
_cell.angle_gamma   90.00
#
_symmetry.space_group_name_H-M   'P 1'
#
loop_
_entity.id
_entity.type
_entity.pdbx_description
1 polymer ?
#
loop_
_entity_poly.entity_id
_entity_poly.type
_entity_poly.pdbx_seq_one_letter_code
_entity_poly.pdbx_strand_id
1 'polypeptide(L)'
;MNPPVFIIAEAGVNHNGRLDLALALVDAAAAAGADAVKFQTFRAEDLVAPGTSTVGYQQQHTGHTDQLQMLRTLELGLEQFQAVAQRCRERGIEFMSTPFSEAAVEELQLLGVRRLKLPSGEITNRPLLQKAASTRLPLLLSTGMATLDEVAEALHWIDEVWQHGSAPRAAPPLAQPLVLLHCTSAYPAPDESLNLLALRQLAAHCRVAVGYSDHSLGNTAALAAVALGAVVVEKHITVDRRLPGPDHAASSEIAEFAELVRELRRLPRMLGDGIKSPQPQEMQARELARRSVVLGGARAAGSVLERADLQLRRPGSGIAPRDLDAVVGRRLARELPAGHVLQWSDLLPGGDG
;
A
#
# COMPACT_ATOMS: atom_id res chain seq x y z
N MET A 1 -8.94 -12.36 -2.48
CA MET A 1 -8.99 -11.05 -1.80
C MET A 1 -7.55 -10.60 -1.59
N ASN A 2 -7.24 -9.35 -1.92
CA ASN A 2 -5.93 -8.79 -1.62
C ASN A 2 -5.69 -8.80 -0.10
N PRO A 3 -4.48 -9.13 0.39
CA PRO A 3 -4.18 -9.08 1.81
C PRO A 3 -4.36 -7.66 2.36
N PRO A 4 -4.70 -7.51 3.64
CA PRO A 4 -4.77 -6.20 4.26
C PRO A 4 -3.40 -5.52 4.22
N VAL A 5 -3.40 -4.22 3.97
CA VAL A 5 -2.19 -3.40 4.01
C VAL A 5 -1.71 -3.28 5.46
N PHE A 6 -0.42 -3.49 5.70
CA PHE A 6 0.21 -3.27 7.01
C PHE A 6 0.55 -1.78 7.15
N ILE A 7 -0.05 -1.11 8.14
CA ILE A 7 0.03 0.34 8.32
C ILE A 7 0.89 0.66 9.54
N ILE A 8 1.98 1.37 9.31
CA ILE A 8 2.95 1.79 10.33
C ILE A 8 2.79 3.28 10.58
N ALA A 9 2.43 3.63 11.81
CA ALA A 9 2.50 5.00 12.30
C ALA A 9 3.93 5.30 12.74
N GLU A 10 4.65 6.12 11.98
CA GLU A 10 6.02 6.53 12.29
C GLU A 10 5.99 7.68 13.30
N ALA A 11 6.18 7.36 14.58
CA ALA A 11 6.40 8.34 15.63
C ALA A 11 7.81 8.96 15.52
N GLY A 12 8.76 8.19 14.99
CA GLY A 12 10.13 8.63 14.71
C GLY A 12 10.78 9.23 15.95
N VAL A 13 11.14 10.50 15.85
CA VAL A 13 11.66 11.35 16.92
C VAL A 13 10.69 12.43 17.40
N ASN A 14 9.42 12.39 16.97
CA ASN A 14 8.39 13.37 17.35
C ASN A 14 7.99 13.33 18.82
N HIS A 15 8.60 12.47 19.60
CA HIS A 15 8.55 12.50 21.07
C HIS A 15 9.50 13.51 21.69
N ASN A 16 10.42 14.13 20.94
CA ASN A 16 11.35 15.17 21.42
C ASN A 16 12.12 14.76 22.71
N GLY A 17 12.59 13.50 22.81
CA GLY A 17 13.30 12.97 23.98
C GLY A 17 12.40 12.77 25.22
N ARG A 18 11.09 12.94 25.11
CA ARG A 18 10.12 12.89 26.21
C ARG A 18 9.29 11.61 26.18
N LEU A 19 9.31 10.87 27.28
CA LEU A 19 8.54 9.63 27.43
C LEU A 19 7.02 9.87 27.35
N ASP A 20 6.52 10.93 27.96
CA ASP A 20 5.09 11.24 27.96
C ASP A 20 4.55 11.48 26.54
N LEU A 21 5.30 12.17 25.67
CA LEU A 21 4.95 12.34 24.26
C LEU A 21 5.05 11.03 23.49
N ALA A 22 6.06 10.19 23.75
CA ALA A 22 6.17 8.88 23.14
C ALA A 22 4.95 8.00 23.46
N LEU A 23 4.52 7.97 24.72
CA LEU A 23 3.32 7.25 25.14
C LEU A 23 2.03 7.80 24.52
N ALA A 24 1.92 9.12 24.39
CA ALA A 24 0.79 9.77 23.73
C ALA A 24 0.72 9.40 22.22
N LEU A 25 1.87 9.31 21.55
CA LEU A 25 1.95 8.87 20.13
C LEU A 25 1.54 7.40 19.98
N VAL A 26 1.90 6.52 20.93
CA VAL A 26 1.41 5.12 20.94
C VAL A 26 -0.11 5.08 21.07
N ASP A 27 -0.67 5.82 22.03
CA ASP A 27 -2.12 5.86 22.25
C ASP A 27 -2.86 6.38 21.02
N ALA A 28 -2.32 7.42 20.38
CA ALA A 28 -2.88 8.03 19.20
C ALA A 28 -2.81 7.08 17.97
N ALA A 29 -1.68 6.42 17.75
CA ALA A 29 -1.51 5.44 16.66
C ALA A 29 -2.48 4.26 16.81
N ALA A 30 -2.62 3.73 18.04
CA ALA A 30 -3.56 2.65 18.33
C ALA A 30 -5.02 3.08 18.11
N ALA A 31 -5.40 4.27 18.57
CA ALA A 31 -6.74 4.81 18.39
C ALA A 31 -7.08 5.08 16.93
N ALA A 32 -6.09 5.46 16.11
CA ALA A 32 -6.24 5.63 14.66
C ALA A 32 -6.36 4.30 13.90
N GLY A 33 -6.08 3.14 14.52
CA GLY A 33 -6.19 1.82 13.92
C GLY A 33 -4.97 1.39 13.09
N ALA A 34 -3.79 1.93 13.40
CA ALA A 34 -2.53 1.44 12.84
C ALA A 34 -2.22 0.02 13.32
N ASP A 35 -1.46 -0.74 12.53
CA ASP A 35 -1.00 -2.08 12.92
C ASP A 35 0.24 -2.00 13.82
N ALA A 36 1.09 -1.00 13.57
CA ALA A 36 2.31 -0.76 14.35
C ALA A 36 2.55 0.73 14.57
N VAL A 37 3.23 1.04 15.66
CA VAL A 37 3.86 2.34 15.88
C VAL A 37 5.37 2.15 15.90
N LYS A 38 6.10 3.03 15.18
CA LYS A 38 7.53 2.91 15.00
C LYS A 38 8.28 4.12 15.53
N PHE A 39 9.39 3.84 16.20
CA PHE A 39 10.33 4.80 16.76
C PHE A 39 11.71 4.65 16.09
N GLN A 40 12.70 5.34 16.61
CA GLN A 40 14.08 5.27 16.16
C GLN A 40 14.99 5.02 17.38
N THR A 41 15.85 4.00 17.30
CA THR A 41 16.78 3.62 18.38
C THR A 41 18.20 3.94 17.94
N PHE A 42 18.76 4.96 18.53
CA PHE A 42 20.12 5.42 18.25
C PHE A 42 20.75 6.04 19.50
N ARG A 43 22.09 6.14 19.46
CA ARG A 43 22.88 7.04 20.28
C ARG A 43 23.53 8.04 19.35
N ALA A 44 23.42 9.31 19.65
CA ALA A 44 23.89 10.38 18.77
C ALA A 44 25.40 10.24 18.46
N GLU A 45 26.18 9.82 19.45
CA GLU A 45 27.63 9.59 19.32
C GLU A 45 27.98 8.46 18.36
N ASP A 46 27.12 7.43 18.25
CA ASP A 46 27.36 6.28 17.35
C ASP A 46 26.88 6.59 15.92
N LEU A 47 25.97 7.57 15.78
CA LEU A 47 25.31 7.88 14.52
C LEU A 47 26.02 8.99 13.73
N VAL A 48 26.57 10.01 14.41
CA VAL A 48 27.08 11.22 13.76
C VAL A 48 28.45 11.61 14.27
N ALA A 49 29.35 11.83 13.32
CA ALA A 49 30.68 12.37 13.65
C ALA A 49 30.59 13.83 14.16
N PRO A 50 31.45 14.24 15.14
CA PRO A 50 31.45 15.61 15.63
C PRO A 50 31.66 16.64 14.50
N GLY A 51 30.89 17.73 14.55
CA GLY A 51 30.98 18.82 13.57
C GLY A 51 30.19 18.58 12.28
N THR A 52 29.36 17.50 12.20
CA THR A 52 28.45 17.28 11.09
C THR A 52 27.30 18.31 11.13
N SER A 53 27.10 19.01 10.03
CA SER A 53 26.04 20.01 9.93
C SER A 53 24.65 19.37 9.77
N THR A 54 23.61 20.00 10.33
CA THR A 54 22.22 19.66 10.05
C THR A 54 21.84 19.99 8.61
N VAL A 55 20.92 19.26 8.01
CA VAL A 55 20.34 19.62 6.72
C VAL A 55 19.37 20.81 6.88
N GLY A 56 19.11 21.54 5.78
CA GLY A 56 18.43 22.83 5.82
C GLY A 56 17.08 22.82 6.55
N TYR A 57 16.23 21.82 6.31
CA TYR A 57 14.93 21.73 6.97
C TYR A 57 15.05 21.45 8.48
N GLN A 58 16.05 20.63 8.89
CA GLN A 58 16.30 20.36 10.31
C GLN A 58 16.74 21.64 11.03
N GLN A 59 17.66 22.41 10.42
CA GLN A 59 18.08 23.69 10.99
C GLN A 59 16.90 24.66 11.14
N GLN A 60 16.06 24.73 10.14
CA GLN A 60 14.88 25.61 10.16
C GLN A 60 13.89 25.25 11.28
N HIS A 61 13.66 23.96 11.54
CA HIS A 61 12.66 23.51 12.50
C HIS A 61 13.18 23.29 13.92
N THR A 62 14.50 23.10 14.08
CA THR A 62 15.09 22.84 15.41
C THR A 62 15.98 23.97 15.90
N GLY A 63 16.43 24.87 15.03
CA GLY A 63 17.42 25.92 15.36
C GLY A 63 18.85 25.40 15.54
N HIS A 64 19.09 24.07 15.47
CA HIS A 64 20.41 23.49 15.62
C HIS A 64 21.17 23.49 14.29
N THR A 65 22.44 23.89 14.32
CA THR A 65 23.37 23.80 13.17
C THR A 65 24.27 22.57 13.26
N ASP A 66 24.39 21.96 14.43
CA ASP A 66 25.18 20.76 14.73
C ASP A 66 24.22 19.56 14.89
N GLN A 67 24.38 18.55 14.03
CA GLN A 67 23.49 17.38 13.98
C GLN A 67 23.65 16.51 15.25
N LEU A 68 24.87 16.39 15.78
CA LEU A 68 25.13 15.63 17.00
C LEU A 68 24.37 16.23 18.21
N GLN A 69 24.44 17.56 18.37
CA GLN A 69 23.71 18.24 19.44
C GLN A 69 22.19 18.10 19.28
N MET A 70 21.68 18.22 18.05
CA MET A 70 20.26 18.03 17.77
C MET A 70 19.81 16.61 18.18
N LEU A 71 20.53 15.57 17.73
CA LEU A 71 20.17 14.17 17.98
C LEU A 71 20.20 13.80 19.46
N ARG A 72 21.15 14.34 20.24
CA ARG A 72 21.19 14.16 21.71
C ARG A 72 19.89 14.57 22.40
N THR A 73 19.21 15.60 21.90
CA THR A 73 17.92 16.04 22.47
C THR A 73 16.76 15.12 22.15
N LEU A 74 16.94 14.20 21.19
CA LEU A 74 15.91 13.32 20.67
C LEU A 74 16.09 11.85 21.10
N GLU A 75 17.13 11.54 21.89
CA GLU A 75 17.35 10.17 22.36
C GLU A 75 16.32 9.72 23.39
N LEU A 76 15.94 8.45 23.31
CA LEU A 76 15.30 7.69 24.38
C LEU A 76 16.18 6.53 24.79
N GLY A 77 16.35 6.31 26.09
CA GLY A 77 17.09 5.18 26.61
C GLY A 77 16.28 3.89 26.64
N LEU A 78 16.96 2.76 26.89
CA LEU A 78 16.36 1.43 26.92
C LEU A 78 15.17 1.32 27.89
N GLU A 79 15.27 1.88 29.10
CA GLU A 79 14.18 1.88 30.10
C GLU A 79 12.94 2.60 29.57
N GLN A 80 13.12 3.71 28.85
CA GLN A 80 12.01 4.43 28.24
C GLN A 80 11.37 3.62 27.11
N PHE A 81 12.18 2.95 26.27
CA PHE A 81 11.67 2.05 25.24
C PHE A 81 10.97 0.81 25.83
N GLN A 82 11.39 0.31 27.01
CA GLN A 82 10.64 -0.74 27.72
C GLN A 82 9.23 -0.26 28.10
N ALA A 83 9.12 1.00 28.61
CA ALA A 83 7.80 1.57 28.90
C ALA A 83 6.94 1.78 27.65
N VAL A 84 7.53 2.23 26.55
CA VAL A 84 6.86 2.38 25.25
C VAL A 84 6.38 1.01 24.73
N ALA A 85 7.23 0.00 24.73
CA ALA A 85 6.87 -1.36 24.31
C ALA A 85 5.77 -1.97 25.20
N GLN A 86 5.80 -1.69 26.51
CA GLN A 86 4.73 -2.09 27.42
C GLN A 86 3.40 -1.42 27.07
N ARG A 87 3.42 -0.09 26.81
CA ARG A 87 2.23 0.64 26.37
C ARG A 87 1.67 0.09 25.07
N CYS A 88 2.53 -0.27 24.12
CA CYS A 88 2.10 -0.91 22.85
C CYS A 88 1.34 -2.22 23.12
N ARG A 89 1.86 -3.08 24.02
CA ARG A 89 1.17 -4.32 24.42
C ARG A 89 -0.20 -4.05 25.04
N GLU A 90 -0.29 -3.06 25.92
CA GLU A 90 -1.55 -2.65 26.57
C GLU A 90 -2.60 -2.13 25.57
N ARG A 91 -2.15 -1.47 24.50
CA ARG A 91 -3.01 -0.92 23.45
C ARG A 91 -3.27 -1.91 22.29
N GLY A 92 -2.61 -3.07 22.29
CA GLY A 92 -2.77 -4.06 21.22
C GLY A 92 -2.20 -3.64 19.88
N ILE A 93 -1.20 -2.73 19.87
CA ILE A 93 -0.48 -2.27 18.69
C ILE A 93 0.95 -2.84 18.69
N GLU A 94 1.50 -3.17 17.52
CA GLU A 94 2.88 -3.65 17.43
C GLU A 94 3.89 -2.54 17.70
N PHE A 95 4.84 -2.79 18.62
CA PHE A 95 6.01 -1.93 18.83
C PHE A 95 7.06 -2.22 17.78
N MET A 96 7.50 -1.20 17.07
CA MET A 96 8.62 -1.26 16.13
C MET A 96 9.62 -0.14 16.42
N SER A 97 10.87 -0.35 16.04
CA SER A 97 11.87 0.70 16.01
C SER A 97 12.89 0.46 14.90
N THR A 98 13.49 1.54 14.44
CA THR A 98 14.57 1.57 13.46
C THR A 98 15.90 1.61 14.19
N PRO A 99 16.74 0.55 14.16
CA PRO A 99 18.09 0.59 14.72
C PRO A 99 19.04 1.32 13.77
N PHE A 100 19.95 2.12 14.35
CA PHE A 100 21.01 2.80 13.62
C PHE A 100 22.42 2.28 13.98
N SER A 101 22.50 1.22 14.79
CA SER A 101 23.75 0.54 15.12
C SER A 101 23.50 -0.95 15.39
N GLU A 102 24.57 -1.75 15.38
CA GLU A 102 24.47 -3.17 15.75
C GLU A 102 24.02 -3.35 17.22
N ALA A 103 24.46 -2.47 18.12
CA ALA A 103 24.00 -2.47 19.51
C ALA A 103 22.49 -2.17 19.62
N ALA A 104 21.99 -1.23 18.83
CA ALA A 104 20.53 -0.96 18.76
C ALA A 104 19.73 -2.17 18.28
N VAL A 105 20.25 -2.99 17.36
CA VAL A 105 19.62 -4.25 16.95
C VAL A 105 19.51 -5.20 18.14
N GLU A 106 20.54 -5.33 18.98
CA GLU A 106 20.52 -6.18 20.18
C GLU A 106 19.53 -5.66 21.22
N GLU A 107 19.50 -4.33 21.46
CA GLU A 107 18.48 -3.72 22.34
C GLU A 107 17.05 -4.02 21.88
N LEU A 108 16.79 -3.92 20.58
CA LEU A 108 15.46 -4.23 20.03
C LEU A 108 15.08 -5.71 20.15
N GLN A 109 16.05 -6.63 20.01
CA GLN A 109 15.81 -8.05 20.28
C GLN A 109 15.42 -8.29 21.75
N LEU A 110 16.10 -7.63 22.70
CA LEU A 110 15.76 -7.71 24.13
C LEU A 110 14.35 -7.15 24.42
N LEU A 111 13.92 -6.12 23.70
CA LEU A 111 12.56 -5.58 23.78
C LEU A 111 11.49 -6.46 23.16
N GLY A 112 11.89 -7.51 22.44
CA GLY A 112 11.00 -8.49 21.83
C GLY A 112 10.25 -7.98 20.60
N VAL A 113 10.88 -7.14 19.77
CA VAL A 113 10.29 -6.71 18.50
C VAL A 113 10.02 -7.89 17.58
N ARG A 114 8.96 -7.81 16.80
CA ARG A 114 8.55 -8.90 15.90
C ARG A 114 9.19 -8.78 14.52
N ARG A 115 9.71 -7.62 14.16
CA ARG A 115 10.39 -7.30 12.91
C ARG A 115 11.30 -6.09 13.10
N LEU A 116 12.26 -5.92 12.21
CA LEU A 116 13.16 -4.78 12.20
C LEU A 116 12.87 -3.89 10.98
N LYS A 117 12.95 -2.58 11.17
CA LYS A 117 12.93 -1.61 10.09
C LYS A 117 14.35 -1.07 9.90
N LEU A 118 14.85 -1.12 8.68
CA LEU A 118 16.16 -0.57 8.31
C LEU A 118 15.95 0.69 7.48
N PRO A 119 16.58 1.83 7.85
CA PRO A 119 16.34 3.11 7.21
C PRO A 119 17.11 3.24 5.90
N SER A 120 16.70 4.15 5.03
CA SER A 120 17.34 4.40 3.74
C SER A 120 18.83 4.77 3.86
N GLY A 121 19.19 5.52 4.90
CA GLY A 121 20.59 5.93 5.14
C GLY A 121 21.54 4.78 5.39
N GLU A 122 21.00 3.63 5.81
CA GLU A 122 21.80 2.45 6.17
C GLU A 122 21.83 1.38 5.06
N ILE A 123 21.30 1.66 3.88
CA ILE A 123 21.21 0.63 2.81
C ILE A 123 22.59 0.15 2.33
N THR A 124 23.63 0.99 2.46
CA THR A 124 25.03 0.65 2.15
C THR A 124 25.82 0.19 3.36
N ASN A 125 25.21 0.16 4.56
CA ASN A 125 25.85 -0.27 5.80
C ASN A 125 25.78 -1.80 5.92
N ARG A 126 26.67 -2.50 5.18
CA ARG A 126 26.73 -3.96 5.17
C ARG A 126 26.79 -4.59 6.58
N PRO A 127 27.62 -4.12 7.52
CA PRO A 127 27.65 -4.68 8.88
C PRO A 127 26.29 -4.65 9.57
N LEU A 128 25.59 -3.50 9.55
CA LEU A 128 24.28 -3.36 10.16
C LEU A 128 23.23 -4.25 9.49
N LEU A 129 23.21 -4.32 8.13
CA LEU A 129 22.30 -5.19 7.39
C LEU A 129 22.50 -6.66 7.73
N GLN A 130 23.76 -7.12 7.78
CA GLN A 130 24.11 -8.50 8.16
C GLN A 130 23.78 -8.79 9.62
N LYS A 131 24.02 -7.84 10.54
CA LYS A 131 23.62 -7.96 11.95
C LYS A 131 22.09 -8.10 12.07
N ALA A 132 21.33 -7.25 11.40
CA ALA A 132 19.87 -7.34 11.39
C ALA A 132 19.38 -8.68 10.80
N ALA A 133 19.97 -9.13 9.68
CA ALA A 133 19.64 -10.42 9.07
C ALA A 133 19.96 -11.62 9.98
N SER A 134 21.04 -11.53 10.79
CA SER A 134 21.43 -12.58 11.73
C SER A 134 20.42 -12.85 12.85
N THR A 135 19.58 -11.85 13.16
CA THR A 135 18.48 -11.98 14.14
C THR A 135 17.39 -12.94 13.71
N ARG A 136 17.28 -13.23 12.41
CA ARG A 136 16.20 -14.02 11.79
C ARG A 136 14.81 -13.40 11.93
N LEU A 137 14.72 -12.14 12.36
CA LEU A 137 13.48 -11.39 12.33
C LEU A 137 13.17 -10.94 10.90
N PRO A 138 11.89 -10.80 10.53
CA PRO A 138 11.51 -10.17 9.27
C PRO A 138 12.04 -8.73 9.17
N LEU A 139 12.42 -8.33 7.96
CA LEU A 139 13.03 -7.03 7.69
C LEU A 139 12.14 -6.18 6.79
N LEU A 140 12.03 -4.90 7.12
CA LEU A 140 11.51 -3.85 6.26
C LEU A 140 12.67 -2.92 5.91
N LEU A 141 13.11 -2.88 4.65
CA LEU A 141 14.25 -2.08 4.21
C LEU A 141 13.78 -0.93 3.32
N SER A 142 14.03 0.31 3.76
CA SER A 142 13.77 1.51 2.95
C SER A 142 14.87 1.73 1.93
N THR A 143 14.48 2.23 0.74
CA THR A 143 15.35 2.36 -0.44
C THR A 143 15.50 3.81 -0.93
N GLY A 144 15.16 4.79 -0.10
CA GLY A 144 15.37 6.21 -0.44
C GLY A 144 16.86 6.50 -0.70
N MET A 145 17.13 7.42 -1.63
CA MET A 145 18.47 7.80 -2.08
C MET A 145 19.27 6.70 -2.79
N ALA A 146 18.78 5.45 -2.80
CA ALA A 146 19.49 4.32 -3.39
C ALA A 146 19.18 4.14 -4.88
N THR A 147 20.20 3.70 -5.61
CA THR A 147 20.05 3.12 -6.95
C THR A 147 19.55 1.67 -6.87
N LEU A 148 19.09 1.15 -8.00
CA LEU A 148 18.64 -0.25 -8.06
C LEU A 148 19.77 -1.25 -7.78
N ASP A 149 21.01 -0.92 -8.18
CA ASP A 149 22.19 -1.73 -7.95
C ASP A 149 22.54 -1.77 -6.46
N GLU A 150 22.48 -0.64 -5.75
CA GLU A 150 22.69 -0.59 -4.29
C GLU A 150 21.62 -1.40 -3.55
N VAL A 151 20.36 -1.36 -4.01
CA VAL A 151 19.30 -2.21 -3.45
C VAL A 151 19.61 -3.69 -3.67
N ALA A 152 20.05 -4.08 -4.88
CA ALA A 152 20.41 -5.45 -5.18
C ALA A 152 21.60 -5.94 -4.35
N GLU A 153 22.59 -5.08 -4.12
CA GLU A 153 23.75 -5.38 -3.27
C GLU A 153 23.34 -5.57 -1.79
N ALA A 154 22.48 -4.69 -1.28
CA ALA A 154 21.94 -4.83 0.08
C ALA A 154 21.17 -6.16 0.28
N LEU A 155 20.35 -6.53 -0.71
CA LEU A 155 19.64 -7.81 -0.71
C LEU A 155 20.62 -9.00 -0.73
N HIS A 156 21.68 -8.91 -1.51
CA HIS A 156 22.71 -9.95 -1.55
C HIS A 156 23.37 -10.16 -0.18
N TRP A 157 23.74 -9.10 0.54
CA TRP A 157 24.32 -9.21 1.88
C TRP A 157 23.35 -9.81 2.92
N ILE A 158 22.06 -9.53 2.82
CA ILE A 158 21.04 -10.14 3.66
C ILE A 158 20.91 -11.63 3.33
N ASP A 159 20.84 -11.98 2.04
CA ASP A 159 20.72 -13.35 1.57
C ASP A 159 21.95 -14.20 1.94
N GLU A 160 23.16 -13.67 1.85
CA GLU A 160 24.37 -14.35 2.33
C GLU A 160 24.22 -14.85 3.77
N VAL A 161 23.69 -14.01 4.67
CA VAL A 161 23.43 -14.40 6.06
C VAL A 161 22.33 -15.45 6.16
N TRP A 162 21.24 -15.29 5.40
CA TRP A 162 20.10 -16.21 5.48
C TRP A 162 20.37 -17.59 4.89
N GLN A 163 21.25 -17.71 3.90
CA GLN A 163 21.67 -19.00 3.32
C GLN A 163 22.46 -19.87 4.31
N HIS A 164 23.15 -19.27 5.29
CA HIS A 164 23.96 -19.97 6.31
C HIS A 164 23.11 -20.39 7.53
N GLY A 165 21.80 -20.57 7.39
CA GLY A 165 20.93 -21.03 8.47
C GLY A 165 19.47 -21.08 8.05
N SER A 166 18.55 -21.18 9.02
CA SER A 166 17.12 -21.13 8.73
C SER A 166 16.72 -19.76 8.24
N ALA A 167 15.99 -19.66 7.12
CA ALA A 167 15.40 -18.42 6.69
C ALA A 167 14.43 -17.87 7.74
N PRO A 168 14.31 -16.55 7.92
CA PRO A 168 13.37 -15.98 8.85
C PRO A 168 11.94 -16.32 8.43
N ARG A 169 11.06 -16.50 9.41
CA ARG A 169 9.63 -16.67 9.12
C ARG A 169 9.02 -15.30 8.87
N ALA A 170 8.08 -15.25 7.93
CA ALA A 170 7.24 -14.07 7.79
C ALA A 170 6.47 -13.81 9.09
N ALA A 171 6.31 -12.54 9.47
CA ALA A 171 5.47 -12.16 10.60
C ALA A 171 4.14 -11.62 10.08
N PRO A 172 3.00 -12.25 10.46
CA PRO A 172 1.69 -11.76 10.04
C PRO A 172 1.51 -10.26 10.33
N PRO A 173 0.77 -9.53 9.48
CA PRO A 173 0.03 -10.01 8.31
C PRO A 173 0.87 -10.14 7.03
N LEU A 174 2.18 -9.85 7.07
CA LEU A 174 3.04 -9.91 5.89
C LEU A 174 3.41 -11.37 5.57
N ALA A 175 3.29 -11.71 4.27
CA ALA A 175 3.54 -13.07 3.78
C ALA A 175 5.03 -13.37 3.52
N GLN A 176 5.87 -12.34 3.41
CA GLN A 176 7.29 -12.47 3.13
C GLN A 176 8.13 -11.94 4.30
N PRO A 177 9.33 -12.52 4.52
CA PRO A 177 10.23 -12.08 5.58
C PRO A 177 10.96 -10.78 5.26
N LEU A 178 10.93 -10.35 4.00
CA LEU A 178 11.55 -9.11 3.54
C LEU A 178 10.57 -8.31 2.71
N VAL A 179 10.47 -7.01 3.02
CA VAL A 179 9.72 -6.02 2.23
C VAL A 179 10.60 -4.82 1.97
N LEU A 180 10.70 -4.41 0.72
CA LEU A 180 11.36 -3.15 0.35
C LEU A 180 10.37 -2.01 0.40
N LEU A 181 10.73 -0.91 1.08
CA LEU A 181 9.91 0.28 1.11
C LEU A 181 10.50 1.34 0.17
N HIS A 182 9.79 1.64 -0.91
CA HIS A 182 10.11 2.82 -1.70
C HIS A 182 9.82 4.08 -0.87
N CYS A 183 10.69 5.08 -0.95
CA CYS A 183 10.50 6.39 -0.32
C CYS A 183 11.37 7.46 -0.98
N THR A 184 11.00 8.71 -0.76
CA THR A 184 11.83 9.88 -1.10
C THR A 184 12.31 10.52 0.19
N SER A 185 13.63 10.62 0.39
CA SER A 185 14.24 11.17 1.62
C SER A 185 14.28 12.70 1.59
N ALA A 186 13.10 13.31 1.50
CA ALA A 186 12.84 14.76 1.65
C ALA A 186 11.65 14.94 2.59
N TYR A 187 11.65 15.97 3.44
CA TYR A 187 10.66 16.15 4.50
C TYR A 187 10.14 17.59 4.54
N PRO A 188 8.94 17.90 3.97
CA PRO A 188 8.10 16.99 3.18
C PRO A 188 8.66 16.73 1.78
N ALA A 189 8.34 15.57 1.22
CA ALA A 189 8.68 15.24 -0.16
C ALA A 189 7.71 15.91 -1.13
N PRO A 190 8.18 16.70 -2.12
CA PRO A 190 7.33 17.28 -3.13
C PRO A 190 6.81 16.21 -4.11
N ASP A 191 5.60 16.40 -4.63
CA ASP A 191 4.91 15.42 -5.49
C ASP A 191 5.76 14.96 -6.68
N GLU A 192 6.50 15.86 -7.31
CA GLU A 192 7.34 15.60 -8.49
C GLU A 192 8.50 14.66 -8.19
N SER A 193 8.89 14.51 -6.91
CA SER A 193 9.99 13.65 -6.48
C SER A 193 9.58 12.25 -6.02
N LEU A 194 8.28 11.97 -5.91
CA LEU A 194 7.78 10.72 -5.32
C LEU A 194 8.03 9.49 -6.19
N ASN A 195 7.98 9.64 -7.50
CA ASN A 195 8.24 8.57 -8.47
C ASN A 195 7.59 7.22 -8.09
N LEU A 196 6.30 7.20 -7.79
CA LEU A 196 5.59 6.01 -7.29
C LEU A 196 5.68 4.79 -8.23
N LEU A 197 5.91 5.01 -9.52
CA LEU A 197 6.10 3.92 -10.48
C LEU A 197 7.35 3.08 -10.20
N ALA A 198 8.32 3.61 -9.43
CA ALA A 198 9.49 2.85 -8.98
C ALA A 198 9.11 1.62 -8.12
N LEU A 199 7.93 1.62 -7.47
CA LEU A 199 7.39 0.44 -6.77
C LEU A 199 7.30 -0.78 -7.70
N ARG A 200 6.85 -0.59 -8.95
CA ARG A 200 6.74 -1.67 -9.93
C ARG A 200 8.12 -2.18 -10.35
N GLN A 201 9.07 -1.26 -10.52
CA GLN A 201 10.45 -1.62 -10.88
C GLN A 201 11.11 -2.43 -9.75
N LEU A 202 10.99 -1.98 -8.49
CA LEU A 202 11.50 -2.70 -7.33
C LEU A 202 10.89 -4.11 -7.22
N ALA A 203 9.55 -4.23 -7.33
CA ALA A 203 8.87 -5.51 -7.27
C ALA A 203 9.32 -6.48 -8.38
N ALA A 204 9.44 -5.98 -9.61
CA ALA A 204 9.82 -6.80 -10.77
C ALA A 204 11.30 -7.22 -10.73
N HIS A 205 12.20 -6.31 -10.34
CA HIS A 205 13.65 -6.55 -10.34
C HIS A 205 14.07 -7.40 -9.13
N CYS A 206 13.62 -7.03 -7.94
CA CYS A 206 14.07 -7.68 -6.70
C CYS A 206 13.26 -8.93 -6.33
N ARG A 207 12.09 -9.13 -6.92
CA ARG A 207 11.18 -10.26 -6.66
C ARG A 207 10.78 -10.43 -5.19
N VAL A 208 10.73 -9.33 -4.46
CA VAL A 208 10.28 -9.25 -3.07
C VAL A 208 9.03 -8.39 -2.96
N ALA A 209 8.30 -8.51 -1.86
CA ALA A 209 7.18 -7.62 -1.58
C ALA A 209 7.65 -6.16 -1.48
N VAL A 210 6.81 -5.23 -1.92
CA VAL A 210 7.10 -3.80 -1.86
C VAL A 210 6.10 -3.08 -0.97
N GLY A 211 6.55 -2.02 -0.34
CA GLY A 211 5.77 -1.09 0.45
C GLY A 211 6.19 0.34 0.15
N TYR A 212 5.59 1.29 0.83
CA TYR A 212 5.84 2.71 0.66
C TYR A 212 6.01 3.40 2.00
N SER A 213 7.13 4.11 2.18
CA SER A 213 7.36 5.01 3.31
C SER A 213 7.10 6.43 2.81
N ASP A 214 6.01 7.01 3.26
CA ASP A 214 5.43 8.25 2.73
C ASP A 214 5.88 9.47 3.52
N HIS A 215 6.65 10.34 2.87
CA HIS A 215 7.10 11.62 3.41
C HIS A 215 6.40 12.83 2.75
N SER A 216 5.41 12.58 1.88
CA SER A 216 4.61 13.64 1.26
C SER A 216 3.51 14.15 2.20
N LEU A 217 2.90 15.28 1.86
CA LEU A 217 1.72 15.77 2.56
C LEU A 217 0.44 15.11 2.02
N GLY A 218 -0.55 14.95 2.89
CA GLY A 218 -1.84 14.35 2.54
C GLY A 218 -1.78 12.82 2.37
N ASN A 219 -2.82 12.25 1.75
CA ASN A 219 -3.06 10.80 1.70
C ASN A 219 -2.90 10.19 0.30
N THR A 220 -2.84 11.03 -0.73
CA THR A 220 -2.91 10.60 -2.14
C THR A 220 -1.79 9.64 -2.52
N ALA A 221 -0.55 9.94 -2.13
CA ALA A 221 0.61 9.12 -2.47
C ALA A 221 0.54 7.72 -1.86
N ALA A 222 0.16 7.62 -0.58
CA ALA A 222 -0.01 6.34 0.11
C ALA A 222 -1.11 5.47 -0.53
N LEU A 223 -2.25 6.06 -0.89
CA LEU A 223 -3.34 5.36 -1.58
C LEU A 223 -2.91 4.87 -2.96
N ALA A 224 -2.23 5.74 -3.73
CA ALA A 224 -1.69 5.37 -5.03
C ALA A 224 -0.65 4.26 -4.94
N ALA A 225 0.24 4.29 -3.93
CA ALA A 225 1.23 3.25 -3.71
C ALA A 225 0.58 1.87 -3.47
N VAL A 226 -0.50 1.82 -2.67
CA VAL A 226 -1.25 0.57 -2.45
C VAL A 226 -1.93 0.10 -3.73
N ALA A 227 -2.50 1.00 -4.53
CA ALA A 227 -3.05 0.66 -5.84
C ALA A 227 -1.98 0.13 -6.81
N LEU A 228 -0.72 0.51 -6.63
CA LEU A 228 0.44 0.00 -7.37
C LEU A 228 1.03 -1.30 -6.81
N GLY A 229 0.48 -1.82 -5.70
CA GLY A 229 0.88 -3.11 -5.14
C GLY A 229 1.65 -3.04 -3.81
N ALA A 230 1.76 -1.86 -3.18
CA ALA A 230 2.38 -1.75 -1.87
C ALA A 230 1.57 -2.53 -0.81
N VAL A 231 2.24 -3.39 -0.05
CA VAL A 231 1.66 -4.20 1.04
C VAL A 231 1.91 -3.58 2.41
N VAL A 232 2.78 -2.58 2.50
CA VAL A 232 3.11 -1.80 3.70
C VAL A 232 2.98 -0.33 3.36
N VAL A 233 2.40 0.46 4.25
CA VAL A 233 2.45 1.92 4.24
C VAL A 233 2.99 2.39 5.58
N GLU A 234 4.03 3.22 5.53
CA GLU A 234 4.61 3.90 6.68
C GLU A 234 4.40 5.40 6.50
N LYS A 235 3.95 6.09 7.54
CA LYS A 235 3.77 7.54 7.49
C LYS A 235 4.04 8.17 8.85
N HIS A 236 4.77 9.30 8.84
CA HIS A 236 5.06 10.07 10.04
C HIS A 236 3.79 10.62 10.68
N ILE A 237 3.70 10.53 12.01
CA ILE A 237 2.60 11.06 12.81
C ILE A 237 3.10 12.06 13.87
N THR A 238 2.28 13.02 14.18
CA THR A 238 2.53 13.97 15.27
C THR A 238 1.24 14.30 16.01
N VAL A 239 1.38 14.71 17.26
CA VAL A 239 0.26 15.27 18.05
C VAL A 239 -0.04 16.72 17.68
N ASP A 240 0.96 17.46 17.19
CA ASP A 240 0.82 18.86 16.73
C ASP A 240 2.01 19.20 15.80
N ARG A 241 1.73 19.61 14.56
CA ARG A 241 2.74 20.03 13.58
C ARG A 241 3.56 21.24 13.98
N ARG A 242 3.06 22.05 14.91
CA ARG A 242 3.70 23.29 15.38
C ARG A 242 4.77 23.04 16.43
N LEU A 243 4.88 21.82 16.96
CA LEU A 243 5.91 21.48 17.91
C LEU A 243 7.31 21.64 17.26
N PRO A 244 8.31 22.10 18.03
CA PRO A 244 9.69 22.15 17.54
C PRO A 244 10.22 20.72 17.38
N GLY A 245 10.97 20.47 16.30
CA GLY A 245 11.55 19.17 16.01
C GLY A 245 11.72 18.95 14.51
N PRO A 246 12.58 18.02 14.09
CA PRO A 246 12.95 17.87 12.69
C PRO A 246 11.79 17.35 11.82
N ASP A 247 10.87 16.54 12.37
CA ASP A 247 9.91 15.78 11.57
C ASP A 247 8.44 16.25 11.74
N HIS A 248 8.12 17.04 12.78
CA HIS A 248 6.74 17.45 13.08
C HIS A 248 6.05 18.13 11.90
N ALA A 249 6.71 19.06 11.24
CA ALA A 249 6.13 19.85 10.15
C ALA A 249 5.72 19.01 8.93
N ALA A 250 6.43 17.90 8.66
CA ALA A 250 6.16 16.96 7.58
C ALA A 250 5.23 15.81 7.99
N SER A 251 4.89 15.70 9.28
CA SER A 251 4.10 14.59 9.81
C SER A 251 2.59 14.83 9.67
N SER A 252 1.83 13.76 9.56
CA SER A 252 0.36 13.80 9.62
C SER A 252 -0.10 14.01 11.04
N GLU A 253 -1.04 14.92 11.27
CA GLU A 253 -1.76 14.98 12.53
C GLU A 253 -2.68 13.77 12.69
N ILE A 254 -3.02 13.42 13.93
CA ILE A 254 -3.70 12.15 14.23
C ILE A 254 -5.03 12.00 13.49
N ALA A 255 -5.78 13.07 13.31
CA ALA A 255 -7.07 13.04 12.59
C ALA A 255 -6.87 12.68 11.10
N GLU A 256 -5.86 13.26 10.44
CA GLU A 256 -5.50 12.99 9.05
C GLU A 256 -4.98 11.56 8.89
N PHE A 257 -4.14 11.11 9.83
CA PHE A 257 -3.64 9.74 9.83
C PHE A 257 -4.78 8.71 10.03
N ALA A 258 -5.74 8.97 10.93
CA ALA A 258 -6.90 8.11 11.11
C ALA A 258 -7.77 8.04 9.86
N GLU A 259 -7.89 9.14 9.09
CA GLU A 259 -8.55 9.13 7.79
C GLU A 259 -7.80 8.25 6.79
N LEU A 260 -6.48 8.43 6.67
CA LEU A 260 -5.63 7.58 5.82
C LEU A 260 -5.82 6.10 6.15
N VAL A 261 -5.80 5.72 7.42
CA VAL A 261 -6.01 4.33 7.87
C VAL A 261 -7.36 3.81 7.37
N ARG A 262 -8.46 4.58 7.53
CA ARG A 262 -9.79 4.18 7.04
C ARG A 262 -9.79 3.92 5.54
N GLU A 263 -9.16 4.80 4.77
CA GLU A 263 -9.11 4.68 3.31
C GLU A 263 -8.26 3.49 2.88
N LEU A 264 -7.09 3.29 3.49
CA LEU A 264 -6.22 2.14 3.23
C LEU A 264 -6.89 0.80 3.56
N ARG A 265 -7.75 0.73 4.59
CA ARG A 265 -8.54 -0.47 4.89
C ARG A 265 -9.65 -0.75 3.87
N ARG A 266 -10.17 0.30 3.22
CA ARG A 266 -11.21 0.18 2.18
C ARG A 266 -10.64 -0.20 0.81
N LEU A 267 -9.48 0.34 0.47
CA LEU A 267 -8.90 0.28 -0.87
C LEU A 267 -8.73 -1.15 -1.42
N PRO A 268 -8.23 -2.16 -0.67
CA PRO A 268 -8.09 -3.53 -1.19
C PRO A 268 -9.41 -4.15 -1.68
N ARG A 269 -10.54 -3.75 -1.08
CA ARG A 269 -11.87 -4.20 -1.53
C ARG A 269 -12.30 -3.53 -2.84
N MET A 270 -11.83 -2.31 -3.11
CA MET A 270 -12.12 -1.57 -4.33
C MET A 270 -11.28 -2.06 -5.52
N LEU A 271 -10.07 -2.55 -5.25
CA LEU A 271 -9.17 -3.06 -6.28
C LEU A 271 -9.68 -4.34 -6.95
N GLY A 272 -10.45 -5.17 -6.21
CA GLY A 272 -11.01 -6.41 -6.75
C GLY A 272 -9.95 -7.45 -7.12
N ASP A 273 -10.27 -8.29 -8.10
CA ASP A 273 -9.40 -9.38 -8.61
C ASP A 273 -8.73 -9.05 -9.96
N GLY A 274 -9.03 -7.88 -10.53
CA GLY A 274 -8.52 -7.45 -11.84
C GLY A 274 -9.20 -8.09 -13.04
N ILE A 275 -10.19 -8.98 -12.84
CA ILE A 275 -10.92 -9.62 -13.93
C ILE A 275 -12.06 -8.70 -14.37
N LYS A 276 -12.07 -8.28 -15.65
CA LYS A 276 -13.16 -7.47 -16.19
C LYS A 276 -14.38 -8.34 -16.47
N SER A 277 -15.29 -8.40 -15.49
CA SER A 277 -16.60 -9.06 -15.59
C SER A 277 -17.70 -8.14 -15.06
N PRO A 278 -18.97 -8.37 -15.47
CA PRO A 278 -20.09 -7.69 -14.85
C PRO A 278 -20.18 -8.06 -13.38
N GLN A 279 -20.35 -7.07 -12.52
CA GLN A 279 -20.58 -7.30 -11.11
C GLN A 279 -22.04 -7.79 -10.86
N PRO A 280 -22.28 -8.56 -9.78
CA PRO A 280 -23.62 -9.04 -9.46
C PRO A 280 -24.67 -7.93 -9.43
N GLN A 281 -24.31 -6.74 -8.95
CA GLN A 281 -25.19 -5.57 -8.87
C GLN A 281 -25.57 -5.00 -10.24
N GLU A 282 -24.80 -5.30 -11.29
CA GLU A 282 -25.05 -4.82 -12.66
C GLU A 282 -25.97 -5.76 -13.46
N MET A 283 -26.25 -6.99 -12.98
CA MET A 283 -26.93 -8.01 -13.77
C MET A 283 -28.34 -7.60 -14.16
N GLN A 284 -29.13 -7.04 -13.24
CA GLN A 284 -30.45 -6.51 -13.53
C GLN A 284 -30.41 -5.35 -14.54
N ALA A 285 -29.50 -4.40 -14.32
CA ALA A 285 -29.34 -3.28 -15.25
C ALA A 285 -28.88 -3.76 -16.64
N ARG A 286 -28.01 -4.76 -16.69
CA ARG A 286 -27.56 -5.37 -17.95
C ARG A 286 -28.69 -5.93 -18.77
N GLU A 287 -29.64 -6.66 -18.14
CA GLU A 287 -30.79 -7.22 -18.78
C GLU A 287 -31.76 -6.12 -19.29
N LEU A 288 -32.07 -5.15 -18.45
CA LEU A 288 -33.02 -4.10 -18.76
C LEU A 288 -32.47 -3.04 -19.73
N ALA A 289 -31.19 -2.70 -19.65
CA ALA A 289 -30.58 -1.59 -20.41
C ALA A 289 -30.02 -2.01 -21.76
N ARG A 290 -29.64 -3.28 -21.95
CA ARG A 290 -29.21 -3.79 -23.25
C ARG A 290 -30.35 -3.87 -24.21
N ARG A 291 -30.05 -3.92 -25.51
CA ARG A 291 -31.05 -4.08 -26.59
C ARG A 291 -31.04 -5.49 -27.09
N SER A 292 -32.20 -5.91 -27.63
CA SER A 292 -32.37 -7.10 -28.42
C SER A 292 -32.93 -6.74 -29.81
N VAL A 293 -32.88 -7.70 -30.73
CA VAL A 293 -33.57 -7.64 -31.98
C VAL A 293 -35.06 -7.79 -31.72
N VAL A 294 -35.88 -6.88 -32.24
CA VAL A 294 -37.30 -6.77 -32.01
C VAL A 294 -38.02 -6.62 -33.35
N LEU A 295 -39.18 -7.25 -33.49
CA LEU A 295 -40.05 -7.05 -34.68
C LEU A 295 -40.59 -5.61 -34.70
N GLY A 296 -40.42 -4.92 -35.82
CA GLY A 296 -41.02 -3.59 -36.06
C GLY A 296 -42.51 -3.63 -36.36
N GLY A 297 -42.98 -4.72 -36.94
CA GLY A 297 -44.40 -5.00 -37.25
C GLY A 297 -44.75 -6.46 -36.98
N ALA A 298 -46.07 -6.77 -36.93
CA ALA A 298 -46.55 -8.17 -36.85
C ALA A 298 -46.13 -8.97 -38.11
N ARG A 299 -45.74 -10.24 -37.91
CA ARG A 299 -45.35 -11.15 -39.01
C ARG A 299 -45.94 -12.52 -38.81
N ALA A 300 -46.48 -13.12 -39.92
CA ALA A 300 -47.04 -14.47 -39.93
C ALA A 300 -45.96 -15.55 -39.81
N ALA A 301 -46.35 -16.75 -39.40
CA ALA A 301 -45.47 -17.92 -39.42
C ALA A 301 -44.92 -18.16 -40.84
N GLY A 302 -43.67 -18.57 -40.97
CA GLY A 302 -42.97 -18.81 -42.24
C GLY A 302 -42.49 -17.56 -42.97
N SER A 303 -42.82 -16.33 -42.49
CA SER A 303 -42.32 -15.07 -43.07
C SER A 303 -40.81 -15.03 -43.04
N VAL A 304 -40.16 -14.61 -44.12
CA VAL A 304 -38.75 -14.28 -44.17
C VAL A 304 -38.54 -12.91 -43.55
N LEU A 305 -37.62 -12.79 -42.65
CA LEU A 305 -37.28 -11.54 -41.97
C LEU A 305 -36.28 -10.73 -42.80
N GLU A 306 -36.70 -9.53 -43.18
CA GLU A 306 -35.82 -8.56 -43.86
C GLU A 306 -35.24 -7.58 -42.82
N ARG A 307 -34.16 -6.91 -43.21
CA ARG A 307 -33.54 -5.90 -42.30
C ARG A 307 -34.52 -4.80 -41.87
N ALA A 308 -35.44 -4.40 -42.72
CA ALA A 308 -36.48 -3.41 -42.46
C ALA A 308 -37.52 -3.83 -41.42
N ASP A 309 -37.69 -5.14 -41.22
CA ASP A 309 -38.61 -5.70 -40.23
C ASP A 309 -38.06 -5.65 -38.81
N LEU A 310 -36.78 -5.41 -38.67
CA LEU A 310 -36.04 -5.56 -37.43
C LEU A 310 -35.63 -4.21 -36.84
N GLN A 311 -35.87 -4.07 -35.57
CA GLN A 311 -35.48 -2.92 -34.77
C GLN A 311 -34.63 -3.38 -33.59
N LEU A 312 -33.82 -2.47 -33.03
CA LEU A 312 -33.02 -2.73 -31.86
C LEU A 312 -33.59 -1.95 -30.68
N ARG A 313 -34.29 -2.65 -29.77
CA ARG A 313 -34.93 -2.06 -28.59
C ARG A 313 -34.57 -2.81 -27.31
N ARG A 314 -34.76 -2.17 -26.17
CA ARG A 314 -34.71 -2.82 -24.84
C ARG A 314 -35.95 -3.71 -24.66
N PRO A 315 -35.85 -4.79 -23.83
CA PRO A 315 -34.76 -5.24 -22.99
C PRO A 315 -33.72 -6.11 -23.73
N GLY A 316 -32.62 -6.49 -23.02
CA GLY A 316 -31.57 -7.37 -23.52
C GLY A 316 -31.84 -8.87 -23.30
N SER A 317 -33.08 -9.28 -23.20
CA SER A 317 -33.49 -10.67 -22.92
C SER A 317 -33.62 -11.56 -24.17
N GLY A 318 -33.50 -10.99 -25.37
CA GLY A 318 -33.60 -11.72 -26.64
C GLY A 318 -32.28 -11.78 -27.42
N ILE A 319 -32.39 -12.03 -28.75
CA ILE A 319 -31.27 -12.07 -29.66
C ILE A 319 -30.49 -10.74 -29.60
N ALA A 320 -29.19 -10.81 -29.33
CA ALA A 320 -28.37 -9.64 -29.18
C ALA A 320 -28.19 -8.86 -30.49
N PRO A 321 -28.07 -7.52 -30.46
CA PRO A 321 -27.83 -6.71 -31.66
C PRO A 321 -26.65 -7.15 -32.54
N ARG A 322 -25.61 -7.73 -31.94
CA ARG A 322 -24.45 -8.25 -32.67
C ARG A 322 -24.76 -9.42 -33.61
N ASP A 323 -25.88 -10.10 -33.33
CA ASP A 323 -26.31 -11.27 -34.08
C ASP A 323 -27.42 -10.92 -35.11
N LEU A 324 -27.65 -9.60 -35.34
CA LEU A 324 -28.71 -9.10 -36.22
C LEU A 324 -28.60 -9.68 -37.64
N ASP A 325 -27.41 -9.73 -38.21
CA ASP A 325 -27.19 -10.23 -39.58
C ASP A 325 -27.48 -11.73 -39.69
N ALA A 326 -27.36 -12.48 -38.62
CA ALA A 326 -27.74 -13.89 -38.55
C ALA A 326 -29.25 -14.10 -38.47
N VAL A 327 -30.02 -13.05 -38.17
CA VAL A 327 -31.49 -13.06 -38.14
C VAL A 327 -32.08 -12.68 -39.49
N VAL A 328 -31.43 -11.81 -40.25
CA VAL A 328 -31.90 -11.40 -41.59
C VAL A 328 -31.87 -12.62 -42.52
N GLY A 329 -32.97 -12.80 -43.26
CA GLY A 329 -33.15 -13.97 -44.15
C GLY A 329 -33.72 -15.22 -43.46
N ARG A 330 -33.75 -15.26 -42.12
CA ARG A 330 -34.39 -16.38 -41.39
C ARG A 330 -35.90 -16.35 -41.48
N ARG A 331 -36.55 -17.51 -41.33
CA ARG A 331 -38.02 -17.65 -41.30
C ARG A 331 -38.54 -17.77 -39.88
N LEU A 332 -39.68 -17.14 -39.61
CA LEU A 332 -40.34 -17.28 -38.32
C LEU A 332 -40.98 -18.67 -38.16
N ALA A 333 -40.79 -19.27 -37.00
CA ALA A 333 -41.41 -20.55 -36.65
C ALA A 333 -42.90 -20.42 -36.31
N ARG A 334 -43.36 -19.22 -35.92
CA ARG A 334 -44.74 -18.93 -35.53
C ARG A 334 -45.09 -17.48 -35.85
N GLU A 335 -46.37 -17.15 -35.82
CA GLU A 335 -46.86 -15.76 -35.89
C GLU A 335 -46.43 -14.98 -34.65
N LEU A 336 -45.92 -13.76 -34.85
CA LEU A 336 -45.45 -12.90 -33.79
C LEU A 336 -45.95 -11.45 -33.95
N PRO A 337 -46.36 -10.80 -32.85
CA PRO A 337 -46.86 -9.42 -32.89
C PRO A 337 -45.73 -8.39 -33.10
N ALA A 338 -46.09 -7.18 -33.46
CA ALA A 338 -45.19 -6.03 -33.45
C ALA A 338 -44.64 -5.80 -32.05
N GLY A 339 -43.37 -5.44 -31.95
CA GLY A 339 -42.68 -5.20 -30.69
C GLY A 339 -42.18 -6.47 -29.96
N HIS A 340 -42.43 -7.68 -30.55
CA HIS A 340 -41.92 -8.93 -29.95
C HIS A 340 -40.41 -8.96 -29.92
N VAL A 341 -39.82 -9.28 -28.77
CA VAL A 341 -38.37 -9.45 -28.54
C VAL A 341 -37.96 -10.84 -29.05
N LEU A 342 -37.30 -10.89 -30.19
CA LEU A 342 -36.94 -12.15 -30.85
C LEU A 342 -36.00 -13.01 -30.02
N GLN A 343 -36.32 -14.30 -29.95
CA GLN A 343 -35.51 -15.38 -29.41
C GLN A 343 -35.07 -16.30 -30.57
N TRP A 344 -33.98 -17.03 -30.40
CA TRP A 344 -33.52 -18.01 -31.37
C TRP A 344 -34.58 -19.10 -31.63
N SER A 345 -35.36 -19.43 -30.60
CA SER A 345 -36.50 -20.38 -30.73
C SER A 345 -37.67 -19.89 -31.57
N ASP A 346 -37.75 -18.58 -31.85
CA ASP A 346 -38.76 -17.99 -32.73
C ASP A 346 -38.40 -18.16 -34.22
N LEU A 347 -37.21 -18.64 -34.52
CA LEU A 347 -36.70 -18.81 -35.88
C LEU A 347 -36.61 -20.29 -36.26
N LEU A 348 -37.04 -20.62 -37.47
CA LEU A 348 -36.83 -21.97 -38.02
C LEU A 348 -35.34 -22.28 -38.13
N PRO A 349 -34.93 -23.55 -37.99
CA PRO A 349 -33.54 -23.94 -38.26
C PRO A 349 -33.09 -23.41 -39.63
N GLY A 350 -31.86 -22.93 -39.72
CA GLY A 350 -31.30 -22.55 -41.03
C GLY A 350 -31.28 -23.80 -41.91
N GLY A 351 -31.95 -23.77 -43.01
CA GLY A 351 -31.76 -24.81 -44.02
C GLY A 351 -30.33 -24.67 -44.54
N ASP A 352 -29.56 -25.74 -44.50
CA ASP A 352 -28.30 -25.86 -45.26
C ASP A 352 -28.70 -25.65 -46.73
N GLY A 353 -28.36 -24.47 -47.29
CA GLY A 353 -28.45 -24.19 -48.71
C GLY A 353 -27.14 -24.40 -49.36
#